data_cc6022720f4de8ccf37648bf51295aa9
#
_entry.id   cc6022720f4de8ccf37648bf51295aa9
#
_cell.length_a   1.000
_cell.length_b   1.000
_cell.length_c   1.000
_cell.angle_alpha   90.00
_cell.angle_beta   90.00
_cell.angle_gamma   90.00
#
_symmetry.space_group_name_H-M   'P 1'
#
loop_
_entity.id
_entity.type
_entity.pdbx_description
1 polymer ?
#
loop_
_entity_poly.entity_id
_entity_poly.type
_entity_poly.pdbx_seq_one_letter_code
_entity_poly.pdbx_strand_id
1 'polypeptide(L)' 'MNDAVAIEDLGRVRVIKMNRPDALNSMNPWMFMGIRDALAEAQEDEGIAVAIITGEGRAFCA' A
#
# COMPACT_ATOMS: atom_id res chain seq x y z
N MET A 1 -5.74 9.67 -9.63
CA MET A 1 -4.51 9.21 -8.94
C MET A 1 -4.79 9.05 -7.46
N ASN A 2 -4.31 7.97 -6.87
CA ASN A 2 -4.62 7.66 -5.48
C ASN A 2 -3.42 7.97 -4.58
N ASP A 3 -3.41 9.16 -3.96
CA ASP A 3 -2.31 9.60 -3.11
C ASP A 3 -2.35 8.97 -1.71
N ALA A 4 -3.42 8.25 -1.38
CA ALA A 4 -3.55 7.60 -0.07
C ALA A 4 -2.67 6.36 0.06
N VAL A 5 -2.13 5.86 -1.04
CA VAL A 5 -1.28 4.67 -1.08
C VAL A 5 -0.09 4.92 -1.99
N ALA A 6 1.09 4.58 -1.51
CA ALA A 6 2.32 4.62 -2.29
C ALA A 6 2.83 3.20 -2.49
N ILE A 7 3.39 2.91 -3.65
CA ILE A 7 3.88 1.58 -3.98
C ILE A 7 5.34 1.67 -4.35
N GLU A 8 6.15 0.79 -3.77
CA GLU A 8 7.55 0.66 -4.10
C GLU A 8 7.88 -0.82 -4.31
N ASP A 9 8.44 -1.15 -5.47
CA ASP A 9 8.84 -2.52 -5.78
C ASP A 9 10.35 -2.65 -5.65
N LEU A 10 10.78 -3.53 -4.74
CA LEU A 10 12.19 -3.79 -4.45
C LEU A 10 12.47 -5.24 -4.80
N GLY A 11 13.00 -5.47 -6.00
CA GLY A 11 13.20 -6.82 -6.50
C GLY A 11 11.85 -7.54 -6.62
N ARG A 12 11.70 -8.65 -5.89
CA ARG A 12 10.46 -9.44 -5.88
C ARG A 12 9.52 -9.08 -4.74
N VAL A 13 9.80 -7.99 -4.03
CA VAL A 13 9.00 -7.55 -2.89
C VAL A 13 8.27 -6.28 -3.27
N ARG A 14 6.96 -6.28 -3.10
CA ARG A 14 6.15 -5.06 -3.25
C ARG A 14 5.85 -4.48 -1.88
N VAL A 15 6.23 -3.23 -1.67
CA VAL A 15 5.88 -2.47 -0.47
C VAL A 15 4.68 -1.58 -0.79
N ILE A 16 3.59 -1.80 -0.07
CA ILE A 16 2.36 -1.02 -0.20
C ILE A 16 2.28 -0.15 1.05
N LYS A 17 2.47 1.15 0.88
CA LYS A 17 2.58 2.08 1.99
C LYS A 17 1.31 2.91 2.10
N MET A 18 0.63 2.81 3.24
CA MET A 18 -0.49 3.68 3.55
C MET A 18 0.04 5.08 3.81
N ASN A 19 -0.47 6.06 3.07
CA ASN A 19 0.12 7.39 3.02
C ASN A 19 -0.88 8.47 3.40
N ARG A 20 -1.44 8.34 4.61
CA ARG A 20 -2.26 9.38 5.24
C ARG A 20 -1.73 9.64 6.66
N PRO A 21 -0.44 10.06 6.80
CA PRO A 21 0.16 10.22 8.12
C PRO A 21 -0.55 11.26 8.98
N ASP A 22 -1.11 12.30 8.40
CA ASP A 22 -1.85 13.33 9.13
C ASP A 22 -3.14 12.80 9.74
N ALA A 23 -3.67 11.72 9.22
CA ALA A 23 -4.86 11.03 9.72
C ALA A 23 -4.50 9.71 10.41
N LEU A 24 -3.21 9.51 10.75
CA LEU A 24 -2.69 8.28 11.34
C LEU A 24 -3.03 7.06 10.51
N ASN A 25 -3.07 7.22 9.19
CA ASN A 25 -3.40 6.20 8.20
C ASN A 25 -4.78 5.56 8.43
N SER A 26 -5.72 6.33 8.95
CA SER A 26 -7.09 5.85 9.07
C SER A 26 -7.64 5.50 7.68
N MET A 27 -8.36 4.38 7.61
CA MET A 27 -8.85 3.86 6.34
C MET A 27 -9.95 4.77 5.76
N ASN A 28 -9.83 5.06 4.48
CA ASN A 28 -10.89 5.67 3.70
C ASN A 28 -11.07 4.87 2.40
N PRO A 29 -12.14 5.15 1.62
CA PRO A 29 -12.37 4.39 0.39
C PRO A 29 -11.20 4.42 -0.59
N TRP A 30 -10.51 5.55 -0.69
CA TRP A 30 -9.38 5.69 -1.62
C TRP A 30 -8.21 4.82 -1.20
N MET A 31 -7.90 4.77 0.09
CA MET A 31 -6.84 3.91 0.61
C MET A 31 -7.20 2.44 0.42
N PHE A 32 -8.43 2.08 0.74
CA PHE A 32 -8.90 0.70 0.54
C PHE A 32 -8.75 0.26 -0.91
N MET A 33 -9.21 1.10 -1.84
CA MET A 33 -9.12 0.80 -3.27
C MET A 33 -7.68 0.69 -3.74
N GLY A 34 -6.81 1.56 -3.26
CA GLY A 34 -5.40 1.54 -3.61
C GLY A 34 -4.70 0.27 -3.14
N ILE A 35 -4.95 -0.15 -1.91
CA ILE A 35 -4.39 -1.40 -1.37
C ILE A 35 -4.93 -2.59 -2.16
N ARG A 36 -6.24 -2.64 -2.38
CA ARG A 36 -6.86 -3.73 -3.14
C ARG A 36 -6.26 -3.86 -4.53
N ASP A 37 -6.13 -2.74 -5.24
CA ASP A 37 -5.61 -2.75 -6.61
C ASP A 37 -4.13 -3.15 -6.63
N ALA A 38 -3.35 -2.69 -5.66
CA ALA A 38 -1.93 -3.04 -5.57
C ALA A 38 -1.74 -4.54 -5.28
N LEU A 39 -2.59 -5.11 -4.44
CA LEU A 39 -2.54 -6.55 -4.15
C LEU A 39 -2.97 -7.38 -5.35
N ALA A 40 -4.03 -6.96 -6.04
CA ALA A 40 -4.51 -7.66 -7.23
C ALA A 40 -3.45 -7.65 -8.33
N GLU A 41 -2.81 -6.51 -8.54
CA GLU A 41 -1.74 -6.39 -9.53
C GLU A 41 -0.53 -7.26 -9.16
N ALA A 42 -0.16 -7.28 -7.88
CA ALA A 42 0.95 -8.11 -7.40
C ALA A 42 0.66 -9.59 -7.60
N GLN A 43 -0.58 -10.01 -7.41
CA GLN A 43 -0.97 -11.41 -7.59
C GLN A 43 -0.80 -11.87 -9.03
N GLU A 44 -1.00 -10.98 -9.99
CA GLU A 44 -0.88 -11.28 -11.42
C GLU A 44 0.57 -11.12 -11.93
N ASP A 45 1.43 -10.50 -11.15
CA ASP A 45 2.82 -10.24 -11.55
C ASP A 45 3.74 -11.35 -11.03
N GLU A 46 4.23 -12.18 -11.93
CA GLU A 46 5.13 -13.29 -11.60
C GLU A 46 6.45 -12.80 -11.00
N GLY A 47 6.82 -11.53 -11.21
CA GLY A 47 8.01 -10.94 -10.63
C GLY A 47 7.86 -10.60 -9.16
N ILE A 48 6.63 -10.56 -8.62
CA ILE A 48 6.38 -10.22 -7.22
C ILE A 48 6.09 -11.50 -6.44
N ALA A 49 6.91 -11.77 -5.43
CA ALA A 49 6.78 -12.95 -4.59
C ALA A 49 6.15 -12.62 -3.23
N VAL A 50 6.33 -11.39 -2.74
CA VAL A 50 5.90 -10.97 -1.40
C VAL A 50 5.33 -9.57 -1.49
N ALA A 51 4.24 -9.31 -0.77
CA ALA A 51 3.70 -7.98 -0.57
C ALA A 51 3.76 -7.63 0.91
N ILE A 52 4.27 -6.43 1.21
CA ILE A 52 4.35 -5.90 2.56
C ILE A 52 3.45 -4.67 2.62
N ILE A 53 2.55 -4.62 3.62
CA ILE A 53 1.72 -3.45 3.85
C ILE A 53 2.27 -2.72 5.07
N THR A 54 2.57 -1.45 4.93
CA THR A 54 3.11 -0.63 6.00
C THR A 54 2.42 0.73 6.01
N GLY A 55 2.68 1.53 7.04
CA GLY A 55 2.12 2.87 7.17
C GLY A 55 3.20 3.92 7.24
N GLU A 56 2.99 5.02 6.53
CA GLU A 56 3.86 6.19 6.61
C GLU A 56 3.58 6.93 7.92
N GLY A 57 4.66 7.43 8.56
CA GLY A 57 4.55 8.19 9.78
C GLY A 57 4.54 7.32 11.02
N ARG A 58 3.93 7.84 12.11
CA ARG A 58 4.04 7.23 13.44
C ARG A 58 3.01 6.16 13.75
N ALA A 59 2.04 5.95 12.88
CA ALA A 59 1.00 4.95 13.08
C ALA A 59 0.85 4.08 11.85
N PHE A 60 0.60 2.79 12.06
CA PHE A 60 0.28 1.90 10.96
C PHE A 60 -1.11 2.23 10.40
N CYS A 61 -2.13 2.13 11.22
CA CYS A 61 -3.50 2.44 10.85
C CYS A 61 -4.29 2.74 12.13
N ALA A 62 -5.01 3.82 12.12
CA ALA A 62 -5.82 4.19 13.28
C ALA A 62 -7.31 3.96 13.02
#